data_30314683e4178a14c04ba7d2dca984cd
#
_entry.id   30314683e4178a14c04ba7d2dca984cd
#
_cell.length_a   1.000
_cell.length_b   1.000
_cell.length_c   1.000
_cell.angle_alpha   90.00
_cell.angle_beta   90.00
_cell.angle_gamma   90.00
#
_symmetry.space_group_name_H-M   'P 1'
#
loop_
_entity.id
_entity.type
_entity.pdbx_description
1 polymer ?
#
loop_
_entity_poly.entity_id
_entity_poly.type
_entity_poly.pdbx_seq_one_letter_code
_entity_poly.pdbx_strand_id
1 'polypeptide(L)'
;TCFLFFLLATSTSAANSLDIIINEIAWMGTNNSPQDEWIELYNNLSSPINISGWKLKSNDGTPEVILEGKIPAKGFFLLERTDETTLINIKSDLIYKGNLNNNGEYLKLFDSEEKIIDQVDCSNDWFKGDNETKRTMERKDTWTSGENPESWQNSQDPGGTPKSKNSPGEKIKESDFRLLGEEKQVEETRDKEKLAMVNEQVPKSLKPFFTFLVAILIAIFSGLFVLFLKKKQEERIKN
;
A
#
# COMPACT_ATOMS: atom_id res chain seq x y z
N THR A 1 -9.49 29.81 51.60
CA THR A 1 -9.09 29.95 50.20
C THR A 1 -9.13 28.55 49.55
N CYS A 2 -10.19 28.29 48.78
CA CYS A 2 -10.41 27.00 48.11
C CYS A 2 -9.69 27.06 46.75
N PHE A 3 -8.63 26.28 46.58
CA PHE A 3 -7.94 26.13 45.29
C PHE A 3 -8.72 25.11 44.43
N LEU A 4 -9.39 25.62 43.42
CA LEU A 4 -10.05 24.78 42.39
C LEU A 4 -9.00 24.28 41.39
N PHE A 5 -8.60 23.01 41.50
CA PHE A 5 -7.76 22.37 40.48
C PHE A 5 -8.62 22.06 39.26
N PHE A 6 -8.42 22.82 38.18
CA PHE A 6 -8.94 22.47 36.86
C PHE A 6 -8.09 21.32 36.28
N LEU A 7 -8.60 20.09 36.32
CA LEU A 7 -8.06 19.01 35.52
C LEU A 7 -8.43 19.30 34.06
N LEU A 8 -7.44 19.76 33.30
CA LEU A 8 -7.55 19.77 31.83
C LEU A 8 -7.47 18.31 31.35
N ALA A 9 -8.62 17.71 31.10
CA ALA A 9 -8.70 16.44 30.40
C ALA A 9 -8.24 16.68 28.95
N THR A 10 -7.02 16.28 28.63
CA THR A 10 -6.59 16.19 27.23
C THR A 10 -7.32 15.02 26.62
N SER A 11 -8.36 15.28 25.82
CA SER A 11 -8.97 14.25 25.00
C SER A 11 -7.95 13.80 23.94
N THR A 12 -7.36 12.63 24.13
CA THR A 12 -6.65 11.95 23.05
C THR A 12 -7.70 11.48 22.06
N SER A 13 -7.74 12.09 20.89
CA SER A 13 -8.56 11.58 19.80
C SER A 13 -8.06 10.18 19.44
N ALA A 14 -8.97 9.21 19.32
CA ALA A 14 -8.62 7.88 18.82
C ALA A 14 -8.03 8.01 17.42
N ALA A 15 -6.99 7.24 17.13
CA ALA A 15 -6.39 7.24 15.81
C ALA A 15 -7.32 6.61 14.77
N ASN A 16 -7.26 7.14 13.53
CA ASN A 16 -7.99 6.57 12.41
C ASN A 16 -7.07 5.68 11.58
N SER A 17 -7.67 4.89 10.70
CA SER A 17 -6.92 4.13 9.71
C SER A 17 -6.05 5.07 8.88
N LEU A 18 -4.78 4.69 8.66
CA LEU A 18 -3.74 5.43 7.95
C LEU A 18 -3.25 6.74 8.62
N ASP A 19 -3.67 7.07 9.83
CA ASP A 19 -3.06 8.17 10.58
C ASP A 19 -1.57 7.91 10.84
N ILE A 20 -1.23 6.66 11.15
CA ILE A 20 0.13 6.12 11.16
C ILE A 20 0.18 4.95 10.20
N ILE A 21 1.22 4.88 9.38
CA ILE A 21 1.39 3.82 8.41
C ILE A 21 2.72 3.08 8.60
N ILE A 22 2.77 1.83 8.15
CA ILE A 22 4.00 1.11 7.86
C ILE A 22 4.53 1.70 6.55
N ASN A 23 5.61 2.47 6.64
CA ASN A 23 6.11 3.34 5.57
C ASN A 23 7.17 2.67 4.71
N GLU A 24 8.11 1.99 5.37
CA GLU A 24 9.25 1.34 4.72
C GLU A 24 9.64 0.07 5.46
N ILE A 25 10.05 -0.96 4.72
CA ILE A 25 10.44 -2.27 5.26
C ILE A 25 11.71 -2.75 4.57
N ALA A 26 12.78 -2.96 5.36
CA ALA A 26 14.01 -3.61 4.95
C ALA A 26 14.01 -5.08 5.42
N TRP A 27 13.20 -5.91 4.77
CA TRP A 27 12.99 -7.31 5.14
C TRP A 27 14.22 -8.20 4.87
N MET A 28 15.13 -7.76 4.01
CA MET A 28 16.30 -8.52 3.54
C MET A 28 17.58 -8.24 4.34
N GLY A 29 17.51 -7.37 5.35
CA GLY A 29 18.70 -6.87 6.04
C GLY A 29 19.55 -5.95 5.18
N THR A 30 20.81 -5.78 5.58
CA THR A 30 21.80 -4.93 4.88
C THR A 30 22.87 -5.76 4.16
N ASN A 31 23.81 -5.10 3.48
CA ASN A 31 25.00 -5.75 2.93
C ASN A 31 25.93 -6.31 4.00
N ASN A 32 25.84 -5.81 5.22
CA ASN A 32 26.69 -6.25 6.34
C ASN A 32 26.11 -7.50 7.00
N SER A 33 24.80 -7.56 7.17
CA SER A 33 24.15 -8.67 7.83
C SER A 33 22.70 -8.85 7.36
N PRO A 34 22.25 -10.08 7.11
CA PRO A 34 20.83 -10.37 6.87
C PRO A 34 19.97 -10.17 8.13
N GLN A 35 20.59 -9.98 9.30
CA GLN A 35 19.88 -9.70 10.56
C GLN A 35 19.61 -8.21 10.76
N ASP A 36 20.17 -7.36 9.92
CA ASP A 36 19.99 -5.90 9.97
C ASP A 36 18.68 -5.48 9.31
N GLU A 37 17.59 -6.14 9.68
CA GLU A 37 16.25 -5.78 9.22
C GLU A 37 15.74 -4.57 9.99
N TRP A 38 14.91 -3.78 9.35
CA TRP A 38 14.26 -2.66 10.00
C TRP A 38 12.89 -2.33 9.38
N ILE A 39 12.06 -1.69 10.18
CA ILE A 39 10.71 -1.25 9.80
C ILE A 39 10.58 0.21 10.20
N GLU A 40 9.96 1.02 9.35
CA GLU A 40 9.70 2.41 9.65
C GLU A 40 8.20 2.69 9.61
N LEU A 41 7.74 3.44 10.62
CA LEU A 41 6.41 4.01 10.65
C LEU A 41 6.47 5.50 10.29
N TYR A 42 5.41 5.99 9.66
CA TYR A 42 5.26 7.41 9.33
C TYR A 42 3.94 7.97 9.85
N ASN A 43 4.00 9.19 10.40
CA ASN A 43 2.84 9.93 10.87
C ASN A 43 2.25 10.83 9.78
N ASN A 44 1.06 10.49 9.29
CA ASN A 44 0.34 11.26 8.29
C ASN A 44 -0.29 12.56 8.85
N LEU A 45 -0.33 12.73 10.17
CA LEU A 45 -0.98 13.88 10.79
C LEU A 45 -0.06 15.11 10.84
N SER A 46 -0.66 16.29 10.95
CA SER A 46 0.03 17.55 11.19
C SER A 46 0.32 17.82 12.68
N SER A 47 0.04 16.85 13.55
CA SER A 47 0.32 16.87 14.98
C SER A 47 1.07 15.60 15.40
N PRO A 48 1.90 15.67 16.46
CA PRO A 48 2.53 14.45 16.99
C PRO A 48 1.49 13.52 17.58
N ILE A 49 1.74 12.21 17.46
CA ILE A 49 0.88 11.17 18.03
C ILE A 49 1.67 10.32 19.04
N ASN A 50 1.06 10.02 20.18
CA ASN A 50 1.59 9.07 21.14
C ASN A 50 1.19 7.65 20.73
N ILE A 51 2.19 6.80 20.50
CA ILE A 51 2.01 5.40 20.10
C ILE A 51 2.33 4.42 21.23
N SER A 52 2.49 4.90 22.46
CA SER A 52 2.76 4.02 23.61
C SER A 52 1.63 3.03 23.82
N GLY A 53 1.98 1.75 23.91
CA GLY A 53 1.03 0.64 24.03
C GLY A 53 0.45 0.15 22.69
N TRP A 54 0.79 0.79 21.58
CA TRP A 54 0.47 0.26 20.25
C TRP A 54 1.27 -1.00 19.97
N LYS A 55 0.85 -1.80 18.99
CA LYS A 55 1.52 -3.04 18.61
C LYS A 55 1.77 -3.11 17.12
N LEU A 56 3.00 -3.46 16.75
CA LEU A 56 3.32 -3.94 15.42
C LEU A 56 3.50 -5.46 15.52
N LYS A 57 2.71 -6.21 14.77
CA LYS A 57 2.67 -7.67 14.90
C LYS A 57 2.55 -8.36 13.56
N SER A 58 3.34 -9.43 13.39
CA SER A 58 3.13 -10.40 12.33
C SER A 58 1.98 -11.34 12.64
N ASN A 59 1.37 -11.86 11.58
CA ASN A 59 0.25 -12.80 11.71
C ASN A 59 0.66 -14.16 12.31
N ASP A 60 1.91 -14.58 12.13
CA ASP A 60 2.49 -15.79 12.75
C ASP A 60 2.97 -15.56 14.19
N GLY A 61 2.93 -14.31 14.67
CA GLY A 61 3.32 -13.88 16.01
C GLY A 61 4.78 -13.46 16.14
N THR A 62 5.55 -13.42 15.07
CA THR A 62 6.96 -13.00 15.07
C THR A 62 7.30 -12.15 13.85
N PRO A 63 7.66 -10.85 14.00
CA PRO A 63 7.81 -10.12 15.27
C PRO A 63 6.48 -9.73 15.91
N GLU A 64 6.48 -9.56 17.23
CA GLU A 64 5.46 -8.84 18.01
C GLU A 64 6.15 -7.77 18.86
N VAL A 65 5.85 -6.51 18.57
CA VAL A 65 6.55 -5.35 19.14
C VAL A 65 5.54 -4.43 19.80
N ILE A 66 5.70 -4.19 21.10
CA ILE A 66 4.96 -3.13 21.81
C ILE A 66 5.71 -1.82 21.59
N LEU A 67 5.02 -0.84 21.04
CA LEU A 67 5.59 0.46 20.73
C LEU A 67 5.55 1.38 21.95
N GLU A 68 6.56 2.25 22.07
CA GLU A 68 6.66 3.26 23.10
C GLU A 68 7.13 4.58 22.52
N GLY A 69 6.57 5.69 22.99
CA GLY A 69 7.01 7.02 22.57
C GLY A 69 6.02 7.75 21.68
N LYS A 70 6.54 8.69 20.91
CA LYS A 70 5.74 9.59 20.06
C LYS A 70 6.35 9.69 18.66
N ILE A 71 5.51 9.75 17.65
CA ILE A 71 5.92 10.08 16.29
C ILE A 71 5.63 11.57 16.07
N PRO A 72 6.61 12.40 15.72
CA PRO A 72 6.40 13.81 15.40
C PRO A 72 5.38 14.01 14.27
N ALA A 73 4.81 15.20 14.17
CA ALA A 73 3.97 15.57 13.02
C ALA A 73 4.74 15.37 11.71
N LYS A 74 4.17 14.63 10.75
CA LYS A 74 4.83 14.29 9.48
C LYS A 74 6.23 13.68 9.67
N GLY A 75 6.45 13.02 10.81
CA GLY A 75 7.73 12.41 11.19
C GLY A 75 7.71 10.91 11.09
N PHE A 76 8.87 10.34 11.34
CA PHE A 76 9.18 8.92 11.22
C PHE A 76 9.45 8.30 12.58
N PHE A 77 9.29 6.97 12.65
CA PHE A 77 9.64 6.16 13.81
C PHE A 77 10.29 4.87 13.33
N LEU A 78 11.59 4.74 13.60
CA LEU A 78 12.43 3.67 13.11
C LEU A 78 12.57 2.55 14.13
N LEU A 79 12.25 1.34 13.73
CA LEU A 79 12.43 0.10 14.48
C LEU A 79 13.57 -0.70 13.85
N GLU A 80 14.67 -0.90 14.56
CA GLU A 80 15.77 -1.79 14.14
C GLU A 80 15.68 -3.14 14.84
N ARG A 81 16.04 -4.19 14.13
CA ARG A 81 16.11 -5.53 14.69
C ARG A 81 17.42 -5.74 15.43
N THR A 82 17.33 -6.34 16.62
CA THR A 82 18.46 -6.85 17.41
C THR A 82 19.25 -5.79 18.16
N ASP A 83 19.79 -4.78 17.49
CA ASP A 83 20.65 -3.74 18.09
C ASP A 83 20.67 -2.45 17.25
N GLU A 84 21.38 -1.42 17.73
CA GLU A 84 21.50 -0.10 17.08
C GLU A 84 22.62 -0.02 16.02
N THR A 85 23.13 -1.15 15.53
CA THR A 85 24.24 -1.17 14.55
C THR A 85 23.78 -1.40 13.11
N THR A 86 22.48 -1.64 12.91
CA THR A 86 21.85 -1.89 11.61
C THR A 86 22.10 -0.73 10.64
N LEU A 87 21.85 0.49 11.10
CA LEU A 87 22.00 1.70 10.28
C LEU A 87 23.08 2.62 10.83
N ILE A 88 24.13 2.82 10.05
CA ILE A 88 25.29 3.65 10.46
C ILE A 88 24.84 5.12 10.53
N ASN A 89 25.08 5.77 11.69
CA ASN A 89 24.76 7.17 11.96
C ASN A 89 23.26 7.55 11.95
N ILE A 90 22.36 6.57 11.93
CA ILE A 90 20.92 6.80 12.08
C ILE A 90 20.48 6.08 13.35
N LYS A 91 19.99 6.87 14.32
CA LYS A 91 19.53 6.29 15.58
C LYS A 91 18.13 5.75 15.44
N SER A 92 17.91 4.49 15.82
CA SER A 92 16.58 3.92 15.96
C SER A 92 15.76 4.58 17.07
N ASP A 93 14.47 4.50 16.99
CA ASP A 93 13.55 4.93 18.06
C ASP A 93 13.23 3.75 18.97
N LEU A 94 13.29 2.52 18.43
CA LEU A 94 13.05 1.29 19.18
C LEU A 94 13.82 0.13 18.58
N ILE A 95 14.33 -0.75 19.46
CA ILE A 95 14.95 -2.03 19.06
C ILE A 95 13.93 -3.14 19.28
N TYR A 96 13.72 -3.99 18.28
CA TYR A 96 12.85 -5.14 18.40
C TYR A 96 13.58 -6.48 18.25
N LYS A 97 12.88 -7.55 18.61
CA LYS A 97 13.35 -8.93 18.45
C LYS A 97 12.37 -9.72 17.56
N GLY A 98 12.88 -10.73 16.94
CA GLY A 98 12.16 -11.50 15.92
C GLY A 98 12.64 -11.11 14.53
N ASN A 99 12.43 -11.98 13.55
CA ASN A 99 12.84 -11.74 12.16
C ASN A 99 11.61 -11.56 11.28
N LEU A 100 11.81 -10.87 10.18
CA LEU A 100 10.88 -10.88 9.05
C LEU A 100 11.17 -12.13 8.21
N ASN A 101 10.11 -12.79 7.76
CA ASN A 101 10.27 -13.94 6.88
C ASN A 101 10.65 -13.48 5.46
N ASN A 102 11.75 -14.01 4.92
CA ASN A 102 12.21 -13.63 3.57
C ASN A 102 11.22 -13.97 2.44
N ASN A 103 10.29 -14.90 2.69
CA ASN A 103 9.27 -15.30 1.71
C ASN A 103 7.96 -14.50 1.87
N GLY A 104 7.99 -13.44 2.66
CA GLY A 104 6.84 -12.59 2.89
C GLY A 104 6.28 -12.66 4.31
N GLU A 105 5.58 -11.62 4.69
CA GLU A 105 5.03 -11.42 6.04
C GLU A 105 3.70 -10.69 6.00
N TYR A 106 2.80 -10.99 6.94
CA TYR A 106 1.59 -10.17 7.14
C TYR A 106 1.76 -9.33 8.39
N LEU A 107 2.13 -8.08 8.22
CA LEU A 107 2.33 -7.12 9.30
C LEU A 107 1.06 -6.30 9.55
N LYS A 108 0.71 -6.12 10.83
CA LYS A 108 -0.41 -5.29 11.28
C LYS A 108 0.05 -4.33 12.34
N LEU A 109 -0.37 -3.08 12.22
CA LEU A 109 -0.20 -2.05 13.22
C LEU A 109 -1.52 -1.84 13.94
N PHE A 110 -1.53 -2.05 15.25
CA PHE A 110 -2.69 -1.86 16.12
C PHE A 110 -2.47 -0.67 17.05
N ASP A 111 -3.52 0.06 17.35
CA ASP A 111 -3.49 1.02 18.46
C ASP A 111 -3.60 0.33 19.83
N SER A 112 -3.63 1.13 20.90
CA SER A 112 -3.75 0.61 22.28
C SER A 112 -5.12 -0.01 22.59
N GLU A 113 -6.11 0.16 21.74
CA GLU A 113 -7.45 -0.44 21.84
C GLU A 113 -7.62 -1.65 20.91
N GLU A 114 -6.52 -2.18 20.36
CA GLU A 114 -6.49 -3.32 19.42
C GLU A 114 -7.19 -3.03 18.07
N LYS A 115 -7.38 -1.77 17.72
CA LYS A 115 -7.89 -1.37 16.41
C LYS A 115 -6.76 -1.38 15.38
N ILE A 116 -7.00 -1.97 14.20
CA ILE A 116 -6.03 -1.94 13.10
C ILE A 116 -5.96 -0.52 12.53
N ILE A 117 -4.76 0.04 12.51
CA ILE A 117 -4.45 1.37 11.97
C ILE A 117 -3.86 1.28 10.56
N ASP A 118 -2.97 0.31 10.32
CA ASP A 118 -2.46 -0.02 8.99
C ASP A 118 -2.08 -1.50 8.94
N GLN A 119 -2.00 -2.07 7.74
CA GLN A 119 -1.60 -3.45 7.53
C GLN A 119 -1.00 -3.67 6.15
N VAL A 120 -0.14 -4.69 6.05
CA VAL A 120 0.61 -5.05 4.84
C VAL A 120 0.59 -6.56 4.71
N ASP A 121 -0.19 -7.11 3.78
CA ASP A 121 -0.28 -8.55 3.56
C ASP A 121 0.63 -9.00 2.41
N CYS A 122 1.85 -9.36 2.78
CA CYS A 122 2.84 -9.96 1.91
C CYS A 122 3.00 -11.48 2.19
N SER A 123 1.95 -12.16 2.66
CA SER A 123 2.02 -13.58 3.08
C SER A 123 2.52 -14.54 1.99
N ASN A 124 2.38 -14.18 0.73
CA ASN A 124 2.77 -15.03 -0.41
C ASN A 124 4.13 -14.67 -1.00
N ASP A 125 4.57 -13.44 -0.82
CA ASP A 125 5.88 -12.89 -1.19
C ASP A 125 5.86 -11.38 -0.88
N TRP A 126 7.03 -10.75 -0.71
CA TRP A 126 7.14 -9.31 -0.56
C TRP A 126 6.73 -8.58 -1.84
N PHE A 127 5.87 -7.58 -1.75
CA PHE A 127 5.41 -6.81 -2.91
C PHE A 127 6.57 -6.12 -3.64
N LYS A 128 7.54 -5.65 -2.88
CA LYS A 128 8.74 -4.94 -3.32
C LYS A 128 9.89 -5.20 -2.36
N GLY A 129 11.00 -4.55 -2.62
CA GLY A 129 12.28 -4.83 -1.99
C GLY A 129 13.06 -5.84 -2.82
N ASP A 130 14.37 -5.81 -2.70
CA ASP A 130 15.25 -6.66 -3.49
C ASP A 130 16.46 -7.07 -2.65
N ASN A 131 16.54 -8.37 -2.37
CA ASN A 131 17.62 -8.93 -1.56
C ASN A 131 18.99 -8.86 -2.23
N GLU A 132 19.07 -8.86 -3.55
CA GLU A 132 20.34 -8.77 -4.27
C GLU A 132 20.93 -7.36 -4.21
N THR A 133 20.11 -6.37 -4.48
CA THR A 133 20.52 -4.96 -4.48
C THR A 133 20.35 -4.27 -3.12
N LYS A 134 19.72 -4.94 -2.13
CA LYS A 134 19.39 -4.36 -0.81
C LYS A 134 18.53 -3.10 -0.87
N ARG A 135 17.67 -3.01 -1.88
CA ARG A 135 16.64 -1.98 -1.96
C ARG A 135 15.46 -2.36 -1.09
N THR A 136 14.99 -1.43 -0.32
CA THR A 136 13.87 -1.62 0.61
C THR A 136 12.52 -1.54 -0.09
N MET A 137 11.48 -1.97 0.59
CA MET A 137 10.09 -1.82 0.16
C MET A 137 9.51 -0.52 0.74
N GLU A 138 9.31 0.50 -0.09
CA GLU A 138 8.83 1.83 0.28
C GLU A 138 7.37 2.07 -0.12
N ARG A 139 6.61 2.77 0.71
CA ARG A 139 5.27 3.26 0.39
C ARG A 139 5.35 4.42 -0.62
N LYS A 140 4.63 4.31 -1.75
CA LYS A 140 4.55 5.40 -2.76
C LYS A 140 3.63 6.54 -2.32
N ASP A 141 2.48 6.18 -1.74
CA ASP A 141 1.47 7.12 -1.28
C ASP A 141 1.04 6.74 0.13
N THR A 142 1.16 7.68 1.04
CA THR A 142 0.90 7.47 2.46
C THR A 142 -0.59 7.39 2.81
N TRP A 143 -1.50 7.66 1.87
CA TRP A 143 -2.95 7.62 2.04
C TRP A 143 -3.63 6.42 1.34
N THR A 144 -2.85 5.55 0.71
CA THR A 144 -3.36 4.30 0.13
C THR A 144 -3.18 3.12 1.08
N SER A 145 -3.98 2.08 0.93
CA SER A 145 -3.86 0.87 1.75
C SER A 145 -2.52 0.17 1.52
N GLY A 146 -1.89 -0.29 2.61
CA GLY A 146 -0.67 -1.11 2.56
C GLY A 146 -0.89 -2.50 2.00
N GLU A 147 -2.12 -2.97 1.94
CA GLU A 147 -2.47 -4.28 1.34
C GLU A 147 -2.47 -4.25 -0.20
N ASN A 148 -2.47 -3.06 -0.81
CA ASN A 148 -2.41 -2.94 -2.26
C ASN A 148 -0.95 -3.00 -2.73
N PRO A 149 -0.53 -4.01 -3.53
CA PRO A 149 0.83 -4.09 -4.08
C PRO A 149 1.27 -2.84 -4.83
N GLU A 150 0.33 -2.15 -5.52
CA GLU A 150 0.61 -0.93 -6.24
C GLU A 150 0.93 0.28 -5.35
N SER A 151 0.67 0.18 -4.03
CA SER A 151 1.05 1.20 -3.05
C SER A 151 2.55 1.20 -2.73
N TRP A 152 3.30 0.21 -3.23
CA TRP A 152 4.69 -0.03 -2.89
C TRP A 152 5.62 0.09 -4.09
N GLN A 153 6.87 0.42 -3.81
CA GLN A 153 7.98 0.49 -4.78
C GLN A 153 9.27 0.00 -4.13
N ASN A 154 10.27 -0.28 -4.95
CA ASN A 154 11.63 -0.41 -4.46
C ASN A 154 12.21 0.97 -4.15
N SER A 155 13.01 1.08 -3.10
CA SER A 155 13.81 2.28 -2.88
C SER A 155 14.72 2.56 -4.09
N GLN A 156 15.05 3.83 -4.30
CA GLN A 156 15.96 4.20 -5.39
C GLN A 156 17.38 3.68 -5.12
N ASP A 157 17.82 3.78 -3.87
CA ASP A 157 19.16 3.39 -3.45
C ASP A 157 19.11 2.16 -2.52
N PRO A 158 20.18 1.36 -2.48
CA PRO A 158 20.35 0.30 -1.47
C PRO A 158 20.25 0.86 -0.06
N GLY A 159 19.58 0.12 0.82
CA GLY A 159 19.39 0.53 2.22
C GLY A 159 18.26 1.53 2.46
N GLY A 160 17.55 1.97 1.41
CA GLY A 160 16.34 2.77 1.52
C GLY A 160 16.54 4.20 1.99
N THR A 161 15.48 4.74 2.64
CA THR A 161 15.40 6.14 3.06
C THR A 161 15.06 6.31 4.55
N PRO A 162 15.72 5.59 5.48
CA PRO A 162 15.36 5.61 6.89
C PRO A 162 15.40 7.04 7.46
N LYS A 163 14.33 7.41 8.19
CA LYS A 163 14.06 8.74 8.77
C LYS A 163 14.02 9.88 7.74
N SER A 164 13.76 9.54 6.51
CA SER A 164 13.65 10.49 5.39
C SER A 164 12.42 10.20 4.55
N LYS A 165 12.09 11.13 3.67
CA LYS A 165 11.01 10.94 2.71
C LYS A 165 11.38 9.84 1.71
N ASN A 166 10.48 8.91 1.46
CA ASN A 166 10.65 7.83 0.49
C ASN A 166 11.08 8.34 -0.89
N SER A 167 11.74 7.49 -1.63
CA SER A 167 12.22 7.77 -2.97
C SER A 167 11.10 8.32 -3.86
N PRO A 168 11.39 9.30 -4.72
CA PRO A 168 10.40 9.70 -5.72
C PRO A 168 10.08 8.48 -6.60
N GLY A 169 8.79 8.26 -6.86
CA GLY A 169 8.36 7.17 -7.74
C GLY A 169 9.10 7.22 -9.08
N GLU A 170 9.31 6.05 -9.68
CA GLU A 170 9.90 6.00 -11.02
C GLU A 170 9.13 6.92 -11.94
N LYS A 171 9.82 7.90 -12.50
CA LYS A 171 9.25 8.70 -13.58
C LYS A 171 9.06 7.76 -14.77
N ILE A 172 7.82 7.48 -15.13
CA ILE A 172 7.51 6.77 -16.38
C ILE A 172 8.20 7.54 -17.48
N LYS A 173 9.21 6.93 -18.10
CA LYS A 173 9.92 7.57 -19.21
C LYS A 173 8.90 7.78 -20.31
N GLU A 174 8.98 8.92 -20.99
CA GLU A 174 8.09 9.24 -22.12
C GLU A 174 8.12 8.17 -23.22
N SER A 175 9.24 7.40 -23.31
CA SER A 175 9.36 6.20 -24.11
C SER A 175 8.37 5.09 -23.73
N ASP A 176 8.13 4.89 -22.44
CA ASP A 176 7.28 3.79 -21.94
C ASP A 176 5.80 4.15 -22.12
N PHE A 177 5.48 5.45 -22.05
CA PHE A 177 4.16 5.96 -22.40
C PHE A 177 3.85 5.80 -23.89
N ARG A 178 4.86 5.94 -24.78
CA ARG A 178 4.71 5.67 -26.21
C ARG A 178 4.47 4.19 -26.49
N LEU A 179 5.22 3.29 -25.83
CA LEU A 179 5.03 1.85 -25.98
C LEU A 179 3.64 1.39 -25.55
N LEU A 180 3.15 1.88 -24.40
CA LEU A 180 1.78 1.61 -23.92
C LEU A 180 0.71 2.18 -24.85
N GLY A 181 0.97 3.33 -25.49
CA GLY A 181 0.11 3.93 -26.49
C GLY A 181 0.06 3.13 -27.79
N GLU A 182 1.21 2.60 -28.23
CA GLU A 182 1.33 1.76 -29.43
C GLU A 182 0.69 0.38 -29.22
N GLU A 183 0.90 -0.28 -28.07
CA GLU A 183 0.24 -1.55 -27.74
C GLU A 183 -1.28 -1.41 -27.72
N LYS A 184 -1.80 -0.34 -27.12
CA LYS A 184 -3.24 -0.09 -27.07
C LYS A 184 -3.85 0.20 -28.46
N GLN A 185 -3.11 0.89 -29.32
CA GLN A 185 -3.53 1.10 -30.72
C GLN A 185 -3.49 -0.18 -31.55
N VAL A 186 -2.49 -1.04 -31.33
CA VAL A 186 -2.36 -2.33 -32.01
C VAL A 186 -3.51 -3.27 -31.59
N GLU A 187 -3.86 -3.30 -30.32
CA GLU A 187 -4.95 -4.12 -29.80
C GLU A 187 -6.32 -3.63 -30.33
N GLU A 188 -6.56 -2.33 -30.33
CA GLU A 188 -7.78 -1.74 -30.91
C GLU A 188 -7.90 -1.98 -32.42
N THR A 189 -6.79 -1.97 -33.15
CA THR A 189 -6.74 -2.26 -34.59
C THR A 189 -7.00 -3.75 -34.85
N ARG A 190 -6.41 -4.64 -34.04
CA ARG A 190 -6.60 -6.09 -34.15
C ARG A 190 -8.06 -6.50 -33.86
N ASP A 191 -8.70 -5.84 -32.89
CA ASP A 191 -10.11 -6.09 -32.59
C ASP A 191 -11.05 -5.58 -33.71
N LYS A 192 -10.72 -4.44 -34.32
CA LYS A 192 -11.45 -3.93 -35.51
C LYS A 192 -11.31 -4.86 -36.71
N GLU A 193 -10.12 -5.41 -36.96
CA GLU A 193 -9.88 -6.39 -38.03
C GLU A 193 -10.63 -7.71 -37.77
N LYS A 194 -10.61 -8.24 -36.54
CA LYS A 194 -11.39 -9.42 -36.17
C LYS A 194 -12.89 -9.20 -36.38
N LEU A 195 -13.41 -8.05 -35.98
CA LEU A 195 -14.82 -7.72 -36.16
C LEU A 195 -15.18 -7.60 -37.66
N ALA A 196 -14.29 -7.03 -38.50
CA ALA A 196 -14.45 -6.93 -39.94
C ALA A 196 -14.49 -8.32 -40.60
N MET A 197 -13.56 -9.23 -40.24
CA MET A 197 -13.54 -10.60 -40.77
C MET A 197 -14.80 -11.39 -40.42
N VAL A 198 -15.32 -11.27 -39.18
CA VAL A 198 -16.57 -11.89 -38.76
C VAL A 198 -17.75 -11.36 -39.55
N ASN A 199 -17.79 -10.07 -39.86
CA ASN A 199 -18.86 -9.45 -40.64
C ASN A 199 -18.82 -9.83 -42.13
N GLU A 200 -17.65 -10.21 -42.64
CA GLU A 200 -17.49 -10.68 -44.06
C GLU A 200 -17.96 -12.12 -44.24
N GLN A 201 -17.86 -12.96 -43.21
CA GLN A 201 -18.33 -14.35 -43.23
C GLN A 201 -19.84 -14.52 -43.09
N VAL A 202 -20.57 -13.45 -42.72
CA VAL A 202 -22.05 -13.50 -42.58
C VAL A 202 -22.68 -13.34 -43.98
N PRO A 203 -23.55 -14.28 -44.41
CA PRO A 203 -24.28 -14.14 -45.67
C PRO A 203 -25.03 -12.80 -45.76
N LYS A 204 -25.00 -12.16 -46.93
CA LYS A 204 -25.61 -10.83 -47.15
C LYS A 204 -27.06 -10.75 -46.68
N SER A 205 -27.81 -11.84 -46.81
CA SER A 205 -29.21 -11.95 -46.34
C SER A 205 -29.39 -11.93 -44.83
N LEU A 206 -28.36 -12.27 -44.06
CA LEU A 206 -28.41 -12.31 -42.58
C LEU A 206 -27.73 -11.11 -41.89
N LYS A 207 -27.03 -10.28 -42.67
CA LYS A 207 -26.34 -9.10 -42.11
C LYS A 207 -27.25 -8.16 -41.33
N PRO A 208 -28.45 -7.78 -41.83
CA PRO A 208 -29.34 -6.90 -41.06
C PRO A 208 -29.82 -7.55 -39.74
N PHE A 209 -30.09 -8.86 -39.77
CA PHE A 209 -30.50 -9.60 -38.57
C PHE A 209 -29.37 -9.69 -37.55
N PHE A 210 -28.15 -9.97 -37.98
CA PHE A 210 -26.97 -10.04 -37.12
C PHE A 210 -26.66 -8.68 -36.49
N THR A 211 -26.71 -7.59 -37.26
CA THR A 211 -26.51 -6.22 -36.76
C THR A 211 -27.57 -5.84 -35.71
N PHE A 212 -28.84 -6.24 -35.92
CA PHE A 212 -29.92 -6.01 -34.99
C PHE A 212 -29.71 -6.81 -33.68
N LEU A 213 -29.26 -8.05 -33.77
CA LEU A 213 -28.99 -8.91 -32.62
C LEU A 213 -27.84 -8.38 -31.75
N VAL A 214 -26.77 -7.88 -32.39
CA VAL A 214 -25.66 -7.22 -31.68
C VAL A 214 -26.10 -5.95 -30.98
N ALA A 215 -26.93 -5.13 -31.62
CA ALA A 215 -27.48 -3.91 -31.00
C ALA A 215 -28.33 -4.24 -29.75
N ILE A 216 -29.15 -5.30 -29.80
CA ILE A 216 -29.95 -5.74 -28.66
C ILE A 216 -29.04 -6.19 -27.50
N LEU A 217 -28.01 -6.97 -27.79
CA LEU A 217 -27.05 -7.41 -26.75
C LEU A 217 -26.37 -6.22 -26.08
N ILE A 218 -25.89 -5.24 -26.84
CA ILE A 218 -25.28 -4.03 -26.29
C ILE A 218 -26.27 -3.28 -25.39
N ALA A 219 -27.54 -3.15 -25.80
CA ALA A 219 -28.56 -2.48 -25.01
C ALA A 219 -28.85 -3.23 -23.69
N ILE A 220 -28.89 -4.56 -23.71
CA ILE A 220 -29.09 -5.39 -22.52
C ILE A 220 -27.91 -5.24 -21.56
N PHE A 221 -26.66 -5.35 -22.05
CA PHE A 221 -25.47 -5.18 -21.22
C PHE A 221 -25.38 -3.79 -20.62
N SER A 222 -25.68 -2.75 -21.40
CA SER A 222 -25.71 -1.37 -20.90
C SER A 222 -26.77 -1.19 -19.81
N GLY A 223 -27.95 -1.76 -19.98
CA GLY A 223 -29.03 -1.72 -18.97
C GLY A 223 -28.65 -2.44 -17.67
N LEU A 224 -28.06 -3.65 -17.78
CA LEU A 224 -27.57 -4.41 -16.62
C LEU A 224 -26.45 -3.68 -15.88
N PHE A 225 -25.54 -3.04 -16.61
CA PHE A 225 -24.47 -2.25 -16.02
C PHE A 225 -24.99 -1.03 -15.24
N VAL A 226 -25.98 -0.32 -15.78
CA VAL A 226 -26.63 0.80 -15.07
C VAL A 226 -27.34 0.31 -13.80
N LEU A 227 -28.04 -0.83 -13.85
CA LEU A 227 -28.69 -1.43 -12.69
C LEU A 227 -27.68 -1.84 -11.62
N PHE A 228 -26.54 -2.41 -12.03
CA PHE A 228 -25.44 -2.76 -11.13
C PHE A 228 -24.88 -1.53 -10.42
N LEU A 229 -24.62 -0.45 -11.17
CA LEU A 229 -24.14 0.83 -10.59
C LEU A 229 -25.14 1.42 -9.61
N LYS A 230 -26.44 1.41 -9.95
CA LYS A 230 -27.49 1.90 -9.07
C LYS A 230 -27.58 1.10 -7.77
N LYS A 231 -27.52 -0.24 -7.85
CA LYS A 231 -27.50 -1.09 -6.66
C LYS A 231 -26.30 -0.82 -5.76
N LYS A 232 -25.12 -0.67 -6.36
CA LYS A 232 -23.88 -0.33 -5.61
C LYS A 232 -23.96 1.04 -4.95
N GLN A 233 -24.65 2.00 -5.56
CA GLN A 233 -24.86 3.32 -4.98
C GLN A 233 -25.85 3.28 -3.81
N GLU A 234 -26.92 2.48 -3.90
CA GLU A 234 -27.90 2.28 -2.82
C GLU A 234 -27.28 1.57 -1.60
N GLU A 235 -26.36 0.62 -1.82
CA GLU A 235 -25.59 -0.04 -0.75
C GLU A 235 -24.65 0.94 -0.03
N ARG A 236 -24.08 1.92 -0.74
CA ARG A 236 -23.21 2.96 -0.15
C ARG A 236 -23.97 4.00 0.70
N ILE A 237 -25.26 4.18 0.47
CA ILE A 237 -26.10 5.14 1.21
C ILE A 237 -26.66 4.51 2.49
N LYS A 238 -26.69 3.18 2.58
CA LYS A 238 -27.23 2.44 3.74
C LYS A 238 -26.20 2.08 4.80
N ASN A 239 -24.90 2.24 4.51
CA ASN A 239 -23.78 2.11 5.43
C ASN A 239 -23.19 3.49 5.76
#